data_53ac03203cec6ec2348daff86a2e974c
#
_entry.id   53ac03203cec6ec2348daff86a2e974c
#
_cell.length_a   1.000
_cell.length_b   1.000
_cell.length_c   1.000
_cell.angle_alpha   90.00
_cell.angle_beta   90.00
_cell.angle_gamma   90.00
#
_symmetry.space_group_name_H-M   'P 1'
#
loop_
_entity.id
_entity.type
_entity.pdbx_description
1 polymer ?
#
loop_
_entity_poly.entity_id
_entity_poly.type
_entity_poly.pdbx_seq_one_letter_code
_entity_poly.pdbx_strand_id
1 'polypeptide(L)'
;GYDRHFTVCQYFGLQMVNVPMNADGPDMDTIEELVKDPSVKGMFCVPKYSNPTGITFSDAVVRRIAALRPAAEDFRIVWDNAYCVHDLDEDGDKLLNIFDVLPEYGNEDLVIEVASTSKITFPGAGVSCLVASKKNLDLIRQRLTVQTISYDKMNQHRHVEFFKNADGVRAHMKKHAAILKPKFDIVLDRLNKELSGLGIADWFSPKGGYFISLDVLPGTAKRVGELCKAGGVTLTSVGATYPYGIDPQDSNIRIAPSFPPNEEMALAAELLCICTRLAAIEKLVG
;
A
#
# COMPACT_ATOMS: atom_id res chain seq x y z
N GLY A 1 -1.95 5.60 2.85
CA GLY A 1 -2.76 4.98 1.77
C GLY A 1 -2.27 5.34 0.37
N TYR A 2 -3.00 4.88 -0.64
CA TYR A 2 -2.67 5.14 -2.05
C TYR A 2 -3.36 6.43 -2.52
N ASP A 3 -2.60 7.35 -3.07
CA ASP A 3 -3.07 8.68 -3.49
C ASP A 3 -4.23 8.65 -4.51
N ARG A 4 -4.32 7.59 -5.34
CA ARG A 4 -5.42 7.43 -6.29
C ARG A 4 -6.75 7.10 -5.62
N HIS A 5 -6.73 6.35 -4.52
CA HIS A 5 -7.95 6.15 -3.72
C HIS A 5 -8.45 7.50 -3.20
N PHE A 6 -7.54 8.36 -2.72
CA PHE A 6 -7.89 9.69 -2.22
C PHE A 6 -8.44 10.58 -3.33
N THR A 7 -7.78 10.61 -4.50
CA THR A 7 -8.22 11.40 -5.65
C THR A 7 -9.63 10.97 -6.12
N VAL A 8 -9.91 9.66 -6.15
CA VAL A 8 -11.25 9.15 -6.52
C VAL A 8 -12.30 9.59 -5.49
N CYS A 9 -12.00 9.48 -4.19
CA CYS A 9 -12.91 9.94 -3.14
C CYS A 9 -13.20 11.44 -3.27
N GLN A 10 -12.16 12.25 -3.47
CA GLN A 10 -12.30 13.70 -3.67
C GLN A 10 -13.14 14.05 -4.91
N TYR A 11 -12.90 13.35 -6.03
CA TYR A 11 -13.65 13.56 -7.26
C TYR A 11 -15.17 13.32 -7.08
N PHE A 12 -15.53 12.33 -6.28
CA PHE A 12 -16.92 12.01 -5.96
C PHE A 12 -17.47 12.77 -4.74
N GLY A 13 -16.72 13.71 -4.18
CA GLY A 13 -17.15 14.49 -3.02
C GLY A 13 -17.26 13.69 -1.72
N LEU A 14 -16.60 12.54 -1.64
CA LEU A 14 -16.57 11.72 -0.43
C LEU A 14 -15.58 12.29 0.58
N GLN A 15 -16.02 12.44 1.83
CA GLN A 15 -15.13 12.78 2.92
C GLN A 15 -14.30 11.58 3.34
N MET A 16 -13.03 11.82 3.63
CA MET A 16 -12.08 10.77 4.02
C MET A 16 -11.69 10.94 5.47
N VAL A 17 -11.70 9.82 6.20
CA VAL A 17 -11.21 9.72 7.58
C VAL A 17 -9.96 8.86 7.55
N ASN A 18 -8.86 9.38 8.12
CA ASN A 18 -7.64 8.61 8.28
C ASN A 18 -7.75 7.69 9.49
N VAL A 19 -7.42 6.40 9.30
CA VAL A 19 -7.34 5.41 10.37
C VAL A 19 -5.87 5.10 10.63
N PRO A 20 -5.41 5.15 11.90
CA PRO A 20 -4.05 4.76 12.23
C PRO A 20 -3.73 3.32 11.84
N MET A 21 -2.45 3.06 11.56
CA MET A 21 -1.94 1.71 11.31
C MET A 21 -1.15 1.24 12.51
N ASN A 22 -1.47 0.03 12.98
CA ASN A 22 -0.71 -0.72 13.98
C ASN A 22 0.29 -1.65 13.30
N ALA A 23 1.11 -2.35 14.07
CA ALA A 23 2.14 -3.24 13.54
C ALA A 23 1.61 -4.42 12.70
N ASP A 24 0.33 -4.76 12.82
CA ASP A 24 -0.32 -5.92 12.19
C ASP A 24 -1.55 -5.57 11.33
N GLY A 25 -1.79 -4.28 11.09
CA GLY A 25 -2.89 -3.79 10.27
C GLY A 25 -3.49 -2.49 10.79
N PRO A 26 -4.65 -2.07 10.27
CA PRO A 26 -5.31 -0.85 10.74
C PRO A 26 -5.80 -0.98 12.19
N ASP A 27 -5.93 0.16 12.86
CA ASP A 27 -6.58 0.22 14.17
C ASP A 27 -8.05 -0.18 14.06
N MET A 28 -8.31 -1.43 14.43
CA MET A 28 -9.64 -2.03 14.30
C MET A 28 -10.64 -1.44 15.31
N ASP A 29 -10.20 -0.96 16.47
CA ASP A 29 -11.09 -0.33 17.46
C ASP A 29 -11.66 0.97 16.87
N THR A 30 -10.82 1.76 16.22
CA THR A 30 -11.24 2.95 15.47
C THR A 30 -12.21 2.59 14.34
N ILE A 31 -11.93 1.54 13.55
CA ILE A 31 -12.81 1.13 12.45
C ILE A 31 -14.18 0.67 12.97
N GLU A 32 -14.20 -0.17 14.00
CA GLU A 32 -15.44 -0.70 14.59
C GLU A 32 -16.32 0.40 15.16
N GLU A 33 -15.74 1.49 15.64
CA GLU A 33 -16.50 2.67 16.07
C GLU A 33 -17.02 3.48 14.87
N LEU A 34 -16.17 3.75 13.88
CA LEU A 34 -16.54 4.53 12.70
C LEU A 34 -17.67 3.91 11.89
N VAL A 35 -17.71 2.59 11.75
CA VAL A 35 -18.74 1.92 10.94
C VAL A 35 -20.13 1.92 11.60
N LYS A 36 -20.26 2.36 12.86
CA LYS A 36 -21.55 2.58 13.51
C LYS A 36 -22.28 3.82 12.99
N ASP A 37 -21.55 4.74 12.36
CA ASP A 37 -22.15 5.91 11.70
C ASP A 37 -22.67 5.50 10.30
N PRO A 38 -23.99 5.63 10.03
CA PRO A 38 -24.57 5.28 8.74
C PRO A 38 -24.10 6.18 7.57
N SER A 39 -23.41 7.28 7.86
CA SER A 39 -22.78 8.12 6.83
C SER A 39 -21.46 7.54 6.32
N VAL A 40 -20.83 6.62 7.04
CA VAL A 40 -19.61 5.92 6.61
C VAL A 40 -19.98 4.84 5.61
N LYS A 41 -19.57 5.02 4.35
CA LYS A 41 -20.02 4.21 3.21
C LYS A 41 -19.00 3.18 2.73
N GLY A 42 -17.77 3.27 3.20
CA GLY A 42 -16.77 2.29 2.77
C GLY A 42 -15.40 2.49 3.36
N MET A 43 -14.54 1.54 3.06
CA MET A 43 -13.16 1.53 3.46
C MET A 43 -12.29 1.11 2.27
N PHE A 44 -11.18 1.79 2.04
CA PHE A 44 -10.11 1.31 1.18
C PHE A 44 -8.98 0.74 2.04
N CYS A 45 -8.48 -0.42 1.69
CA CYS A 45 -7.30 -0.99 2.33
C CYS A 45 -6.42 -1.75 1.33
N VAL A 46 -5.13 -1.81 1.64
CA VAL A 46 -4.11 -2.60 0.93
C VAL A 46 -3.60 -3.63 1.92
N PRO A 47 -4.14 -4.86 1.90
CA PRO A 47 -3.99 -5.80 3.03
C PRO A 47 -2.66 -6.51 3.09
N LYS A 48 -1.93 -6.61 1.98
CA LYS A 48 -0.60 -7.22 1.93
C LYS A 48 0.41 -6.18 1.46
N TYR A 49 1.51 -6.06 2.22
CA TYR A 49 2.56 -5.07 1.94
C TYR A 49 2.00 -3.66 1.71
N SER A 50 1.18 -3.20 2.64
CA SER A 50 0.42 -1.95 2.58
C SER A 50 1.25 -0.76 2.10
N ASN A 51 0.66 0.08 1.28
CA ASN A 51 1.24 1.34 0.85
C ASN A 51 0.83 2.46 1.85
N PRO A 52 1.77 3.13 2.55
CA PRO A 52 3.23 3.05 2.44
C PRO A 52 3.89 2.07 3.42
N THR A 53 3.19 1.53 4.40
CA THR A 53 3.75 0.93 5.62
C THR A 53 4.52 -0.38 5.39
N GLY A 54 4.23 -1.10 4.30
CA GLY A 54 4.80 -2.43 4.05
C GLY A 54 4.20 -3.56 4.90
N ILE A 55 3.25 -3.24 5.80
CA ILE A 55 2.62 -4.18 6.73
C ILE A 55 1.67 -5.11 5.99
N THR A 56 1.63 -6.37 6.38
CA THR A 56 0.61 -7.35 5.98
C THR A 56 -0.37 -7.55 7.14
N PHE A 57 -1.67 -7.53 6.86
CA PHE A 57 -2.70 -7.70 7.90
C PHE A 57 -2.60 -9.09 8.52
N SER A 58 -2.65 -9.13 9.85
CA SER A 58 -2.71 -10.39 10.60
C SER A 58 -4.04 -11.11 10.39
N ASP A 59 -4.05 -12.42 10.64
CA ASP A 59 -5.29 -13.21 10.60
C ASP A 59 -6.35 -12.66 11.56
N ALA A 60 -5.94 -12.13 12.72
CA ALA A 60 -6.82 -11.50 13.69
C ALA A 60 -7.48 -10.24 13.10
N VAL A 61 -6.72 -9.38 12.44
CA VAL A 61 -7.24 -8.17 11.77
C VAL A 61 -8.19 -8.56 10.63
N VAL A 62 -7.83 -9.53 9.79
CA VAL A 62 -8.69 -9.99 8.69
C VAL A 62 -10.02 -10.52 9.23
N ARG A 63 -10.00 -11.30 10.32
CA ARG A 63 -11.22 -11.81 10.98
C ARG A 63 -12.07 -10.69 11.59
N ARG A 64 -11.46 -9.70 12.21
CA ARG A 64 -12.20 -8.51 12.74
C ARG A 64 -12.85 -7.73 11.60
N ILE A 65 -12.14 -7.55 10.46
CA ILE A 65 -12.71 -6.91 9.26
C ILE A 65 -13.90 -7.71 8.73
N ALA A 66 -13.76 -9.04 8.62
CA ALA A 66 -14.86 -9.90 8.17
C ALA A 66 -16.08 -9.89 9.11
N ALA A 67 -15.87 -9.63 10.40
CA ALA A 67 -16.90 -9.58 11.43
C ALA A 67 -17.61 -8.22 11.54
N LEU A 68 -17.17 -7.18 10.83
CA LEU A 68 -17.76 -5.83 10.92
C LEU A 68 -19.28 -5.83 10.72
N ARG A 69 -19.96 -4.94 11.42
CA ARG A 69 -21.41 -4.72 11.33
C ARG A 69 -21.69 -3.24 11.04
N PRO A 70 -21.46 -2.80 9.78
CA PRO A 70 -21.70 -1.41 9.43
C PRO A 70 -23.17 -1.03 9.58
N ALA A 71 -23.44 0.17 10.08
CA ALA A 71 -24.78 0.73 10.15
C ALA A 71 -25.33 1.08 8.75
N ALA A 72 -24.46 1.36 7.79
CA ALA A 72 -24.84 1.61 6.41
C ALA A 72 -24.98 0.27 5.64
N GLU A 73 -26.16 -0.04 5.13
CA GLU A 73 -26.42 -1.24 4.33
C GLU A 73 -25.59 -1.32 3.04
N ASP A 74 -25.26 -0.17 2.49
CA ASP A 74 -24.46 0.00 1.28
C ASP A 74 -22.95 0.11 1.53
N PHE A 75 -22.49 -0.08 2.77
CA PHE A 75 -21.06 -0.06 3.11
C PHE A 75 -20.31 -1.18 2.37
N ARG A 76 -19.17 -0.83 1.77
CA ARG A 76 -18.28 -1.79 1.09
C ARG A 76 -16.83 -1.52 1.42
N ILE A 77 -16.06 -2.60 1.44
CA ILE A 77 -14.61 -2.57 1.58
C ILE A 77 -13.98 -2.82 0.21
N VAL A 78 -13.18 -1.89 -0.26
CA VAL A 78 -12.32 -2.09 -1.43
C VAL A 78 -10.99 -2.67 -0.92
N TRP A 79 -10.83 -3.97 -1.17
CA TRP A 79 -9.67 -4.77 -0.78
C TRP A 79 -8.68 -4.76 -1.94
N ASP A 80 -7.77 -3.77 -1.94
CA ASP A 80 -6.79 -3.59 -3.02
C ASP A 80 -5.58 -4.51 -2.78
N ASN A 81 -5.63 -5.69 -3.39
CA ASN A 81 -4.58 -6.71 -3.26
C ASN A 81 -3.48 -6.53 -4.33
N ALA A 82 -3.02 -5.29 -4.48
CA ALA A 82 -2.04 -4.90 -5.51
C ALA A 82 -0.68 -5.61 -5.37
N TYR A 83 -0.36 -6.10 -4.17
CA TYR A 83 0.95 -6.70 -3.86
C TYR A 83 0.87 -8.19 -3.50
N CYS A 84 -0.19 -8.89 -3.87
CA CYS A 84 -0.47 -10.29 -3.50
C CYS A 84 0.68 -11.28 -3.79
N VAL A 85 1.52 -11.00 -4.79
CA VAL A 85 2.64 -11.85 -5.25
C VAL A 85 3.99 -11.12 -5.23
N HIS A 86 4.12 -10.04 -4.46
CA HIS A 86 5.32 -9.18 -4.44
C HIS A 86 6.24 -9.48 -3.25
N ASP A 87 6.41 -10.76 -2.96
CA ASP A 87 7.37 -11.20 -1.93
C ASP A 87 8.81 -10.90 -2.39
N LEU A 88 9.63 -10.38 -1.50
CA LEU A 88 11.07 -10.15 -1.75
C LEU A 88 11.91 -11.34 -1.33
N ASP A 89 11.40 -12.17 -0.41
CA ASP A 89 12.03 -13.37 0.10
C ASP A 89 11.14 -14.61 -0.10
N GLU A 90 11.71 -15.80 0.06
CA GLU A 90 10.96 -17.06 -0.05
C GLU A 90 9.97 -17.27 1.10
N ASP A 91 10.23 -16.66 2.26
CA ASP A 91 9.39 -16.66 3.45
C ASP A 91 8.47 -15.42 3.52
N GLY A 92 8.03 -14.91 2.38
CA GLY A 92 7.10 -13.78 2.27
C GLY A 92 5.84 -13.94 3.14
N ASP A 93 5.25 -12.82 3.50
CA ASP A 93 4.08 -12.80 4.38
C ASP A 93 2.90 -13.54 3.75
N LYS A 94 2.14 -14.22 4.60
CA LYS A 94 0.87 -14.87 4.22
C LYS A 94 -0.28 -13.98 4.65
N LEU A 95 -1.18 -13.71 3.71
CA LEU A 95 -2.43 -13.02 3.99
C LEU A 95 -3.55 -14.05 4.02
N LEU A 96 -4.34 -14.04 5.08
CA LEU A 96 -5.56 -14.86 5.17
C LEU A 96 -6.54 -14.42 4.08
N ASN A 97 -7.06 -15.39 3.31
CA ASN A 97 -8.05 -15.08 2.29
C ASN A 97 -9.37 -14.65 2.95
N ILE A 98 -9.73 -13.39 2.78
CA ILE A 98 -10.92 -12.83 3.43
C ILE A 98 -12.22 -13.51 2.98
N PHE A 99 -12.29 -14.00 1.73
CA PHE A 99 -13.48 -14.70 1.22
C PHE A 99 -13.72 -16.06 1.86
N ASP A 100 -12.70 -16.67 2.46
CA ASP A 100 -12.86 -17.91 3.24
C ASP A 100 -13.46 -17.63 4.61
N VAL A 101 -13.31 -16.40 5.11
CA VAL A 101 -13.74 -15.98 6.45
C VAL A 101 -15.10 -15.26 6.45
N LEU A 102 -15.40 -14.49 5.42
CA LEU A 102 -16.67 -13.74 5.33
C LEU A 102 -17.94 -14.59 5.60
N PRO A 103 -18.04 -15.84 5.07
CA PRO A 103 -19.21 -16.68 5.33
C PRO A 103 -19.39 -17.07 6.80
N GLU A 104 -18.31 -17.14 7.58
CA GLU A 104 -18.40 -17.44 9.03
C GLU A 104 -19.21 -16.37 9.78
N TYR A 105 -19.30 -15.17 9.19
CA TYR A 105 -20.00 -14.01 9.78
C TYR A 105 -21.26 -13.62 8.97
N GLY A 106 -21.60 -14.29 7.87
CA GLY A 106 -22.71 -13.91 7.00
C GLY A 106 -22.52 -12.54 6.34
N ASN A 107 -21.28 -12.20 5.96
CA ASN A 107 -20.87 -10.89 5.43
C ASN A 107 -20.32 -10.98 3.99
N GLU A 108 -20.76 -11.95 3.21
CA GLU A 108 -20.22 -12.23 1.86
C GLU A 108 -20.28 -11.02 0.92
N ASP A 109 -21.21 -10.10 1.17
CA ASP A 109 -21.37 -8.88 0.37
C ASP A 109 -20.47 -7.72 0.79
N LEU A 110 -19.72 -7.87 1.88
CA LEU A 110 -18.98 -6.76 2.48
C LEU A 110 -17.78 -6.30 1.64
N VAL A 111 -17.10 -7.25 0.97
CA VAL A 111 -15.79 -7.01 0.34
C VAL A 111 -15.88 -7.07 -1.18
N ILE A 112 -15.17 -6.15 -1.82
CA ILE A 112 -14.83 -6.15 -3.24
C ILE A 112 -13.32 -6.13 -3.35
N GLU A 113 -12.73 -7.26 -3.74
CA GLU A 113 -11.28 -7.35 -3.96
C GLU A 113 -10.93 -6.95 -5.38
N VAL A 114 -9.85 -6.21 -5.52
CA VAL A 114 -9.27 -5.82 -6.80
C VAL A 114 -7.80 -6.17 -6.85
N ALA A 115 -7.34 -6.63 -8.01
CA ALA A 115 -5.94 -6.90 -8.29
C ALA A 115 -5.60 -6.56 -9.75
N SER A 116 -4.33 -6.34 -10.04
CA SER A 116 -3.86 -5.98 -11.38
C SER A 116 -2.44 -6.49 -11.63
N THR A 117 -2.17 -6.83 -12.88
CA THR A 117 -0.81 -7.17 -13.34
C THR A 117 0.03 -5.93 -13.69
N SER A 118 -0.44 -4.71 -13.46
CA SER A 118 0.27 -3.47 -13.81
C SER A 118 1.64 -3.35 -13.16
N LYS A 119 1.82 -3.92 -11.97
CA LYS A 119 3.11 -3.99 -11.26
C LYS A 119 3.83 -5.35 -11.42
N ILE A 120 3.26 -6.25 -12.21
CA ILE A 120 3.78 -7.58 -12.49
C ILE A 120 4.37 -7.63 -13.92
N THR A 121 3.69 -7.00 -14.88
CA THR A 121 4.09 -6.96 -16.30
C THR A 121 4.40 -5.54 -16.76
N PHE A 122 3.44 -4.89 -17.43
CA PHE A 122 3.65 -3.57 -18.03
C PHE A 122 2.67 -2.54 -17.46
N PRO A 123 3.15 -1.44 -16.92
CA PRO A 123 2.30 -0.30 -16.58
C PRO A 123 1.52 0.18 -17.84
N GLY A 124 0.22 0.39 -17.69
CA GLY A 124 -0.64 0.80 -18.81
C GLY A 124 -1.10 -0.32 -19.74
N ALA A 125 -0.52 -1.52 -19.65
CA ALA A 125 -0.95 -2.71 -20.38
C ALA A 125 -1.27 -3.89 -19.45
N GLY A 126 -1.57 -3.62 -18.20
CA GLY A 126 -1.96 -4.62 -17.22
C GLY A 126 -3.35 -5.19 -17.49
N VAL A 127 -3.57 -6.40 -16.98
CA VAL A 127 -4.90 -7.01 -16.85
C VAL A 127 -5.31 -6.88 -15.39
N SER A 128 -6.53 -6.47 -15.13
CA SER A 128 -7.10 -6.38 -13.78
C SER A 128 -8.24 -7.38 -13.60
N CYS A 129 -8.45 -7.77 -12.35
CA CYS A 129 -9.59 -8.59 -11.96
C CYS A 129 -10.30 -7.98 -10.75
N LEU A 130 -11.56 -8.35 -10.60
CA LEU A 130 -12.41 -8.01 -9.49
C LEU A 130 -13.07 -9.28 -8.99
N VAL A 131 -13.01 -9.49 -7.67
CA VAL A 131 -13.63 -10.62 -6.98
C VAL A 131 -14.62 -10.07 -5.96
N ALA A 132 -15.83 -10.57 -5.95
CA ALA A 132 -16.88 -10.17 -5.01
C ALA A 132 -17.98 -11.23 -4.94
N SER A 133 -18.95 -11.06 -4.04
CA SER A 133 -20.15 -11.87 -4.01
C SER A 133 -20.94 -11.77 -5.33
N LYS A 134 -21.78 -12.78 -5.60
CA LYS A 134 -22.64 -12.75 -6.78
C LYS A 134 -23.50 -11.48 -6.84
N LYS A 135 -24.06 -11.04 -5.71
CA LYS A 135 -24.90 -9.83 -5.62
C LYS A 135 -24.13 -8.57 -6.04
N ASN A 136 -22.91 -8.38 -5.50
CA ASN A 136 -22.05 -7.26 -5.88
C ASN A 136 -21.63 -7.34 -7.36
N LEU A 137 -21.29 -8.53 -7.86
CA LEU A 137 -20.91 -8.73 -9.26
C LEU A 137 -22.06 -8.42 -10.22
N ASP A 138 -23.28 -8.79 -9.89
CA ASP A 138 -24.44 -8.50 -10.73
C ASP A 138 -24.67 -6.98 -10.86
N LEU A 139 -24.55 -6.22 -9.77
CA LEU A 139 -24.63 -4.76 -9.80
C LEU A 139 -23.47 -4.11 -10.59
N ILE A 140 -22.25 -4.59 -10.40
CA ILE A 140 -21.08 -4.08 -11.09
C ILE A 140 -21.17 -4.35 -12.59
N ARG A 141 -21.59 -5.56 -13.00
CA ARG A 141 -21.75 -5.94 -14.40
C ARG A 141 -22.78 -5.05 -15.12
N GLN A 142 -23.90 -4.73 -14.49
CA GLN A 142 -24.88 -3.81 -15.07
C GLN A 142 -24.28 -2.45 -15.46
N ARG A 143 -23.36 -1.92 -14.62
CA ARG A 143 -22.66 -0.65 -14.89
C ARG A 143 -21.55 -0.81 -15.92
N LEU A 144 -20.79 -1.90 -15.86
CA LEU A 144 -19.71 -2.18 -16.79
C LEU A 144 -20.21 -2.35 -18.23
N THR A 145 -21.40 -2.91 -18.46
CA THR A 145 -21.96 -3.04 -19.81
C THR A 145 -22.24 -1.70 -20.49
N VAL A 146 -22.49 -0.64 -19.71
CA VAL A 146 -22.64 0.71 -20.24
C VAL A 146 -21.29 1.36 -20.52
N GLN A 147 -20.29 1.04 -19.70
CA GLN A 147 -18.95 1.62 -19.77
C GLN A 147 -18.10 1.00 -20.89
N THR A 148 -18.19 -0.32 -21.09
CA THR A 148 -17.28 -1.08 -21.95
C THR A 148 -18.02 -2.23 -22.64
N ILE A 149 -17.99 -2.27 -23.98
CA ILE A 149 -18.57 -3.36 -24.76
C ILE A 149 -17.69 -4.61 -24.70
N SER A 150 -16.37 -4.44 -24.78
CA SER A 150 -15.38 -5.53 -24.78
C SER A 150 -14.05 -5.05 -24.22
N TYR A 151 -13.36 -5.96 -23.54
CA TYR A 151 -12.01 -5.74 -23.05
C TYR A 151 -10.96 -6.18 -24.10
N ASP A 152 -9.73 -5.71 -23.95
CA ASP A 152 -8.59 -6.09 -24.82
C ASP A 152 -8.22 -7.57 -24.61
N LYS A 153 -8.85 -8.43 -25.43
CA LYS A 153 -8.64 -9.88 -25.40
C LYS A 153 -7.24 -10.28 -25.87
N MET A 154 -6.61 -9.46 -26.73
CA MET A 154 -5.25 -9.73 -27.19
C MET A 154 -4.26 -9.54 -26.05
N ASN A 155 -4.45 -8.49 -25.26
CA ASN A 155 -3.62 -8.28 -24.08
C ASN A 155 -3.83 -9.37 -23.03
N GLN A 156 -5.08 -9.80 -22.78
CA GLN A 156 -5.36 -10.93 -21.90
C GLN A 156 -4.66 -12.21 -22.40
N HIS A 157 -4.75 -12.49 -23.71
CA HIS A 157 -4.09 -13.65 -24.32
C HIS A 157 -2.56 -13.59 -24.19
N ARG A 158 -1.94 -12.42 -24.36
CA ARG A 158 -0.49 -12.23 -24.11
C ARG A 158 -0.10 -12.64 -22.68
N HIS A 159 -0.89 -12.25 -21.68
CA HIS A 159 -0.63 -12.62 -20.29
C HIS A 159 -0.75 -14.13 -20.07
N VAL A 160 -1.78 -14.78 -20.67
CA VAL A 160 -1.95 -16.22 -20.60
C VAL A 160 -0.78 -16.95 -21.28
N GLU A 161 -0.38 -16.51 -22.47
CA GLU A 161 0.74 -17.11 -23.22
C GLU A 161 2.08 -16.92 -22.48
N PHE A 162 2.28 -15.79 -21.82
CA PHE A 162 3.50 -15.51 -21.08
C PHE A 162 3.60 -16.30 -19.76
N PHE A 163 2.56 -16.29 -18.97
CA PHE A 163 2.57 -16.92 -17.65
C PHE A 163 2.17 -18.40 -17.68
N LYS A 164 1.33 -18.81 -18.59
CA LYS A 164 0.68 -20.13 -18.69
C LYS A 164 -0.24 -20.46 -17.50
N ASN A 165 0.22 -20.24 -16.27
CA ASN A 165 -0.51 -20.54 -15.03
C ASN A 165 0.02 -19.69 -13.85
N ALA A 166 -0.52 -19.93 -12.66
CA ALA A 166 -0.11 -19.23 -11.44
C ALA A 166 1.37 -19.45 -11.07
N ASP A 167 1.93 -20.63 -11.37
CA ASP A 167 3.34 -20.89 -11.08
C ASP A 167 4.28 -20.08 -11.99
N GLY A 168 3.85 -19.85 -13.25
CA GLY A 168 4.53 -18.92 -14.15
C GLY A 168 4.56 -17.48 -13.60
N VAL A 169 3.47 -17.03 -13.00
CA VAL A 169 3.44 -15.72 -12.30
C VAL A 169 4.43 -15.70 -11.14
N ARG A 170 4.41 -16.73 -10.27
CA ARG A 170 5.33 -16.82 -9.13
C ARG A 170 6.80 -16.86 -9.57
N ALA A 171 7.11 -17.65 -10.61
CA ALA A 171 8.46 -17.72 -11.16
C ALA A 171 8.93 -16.37 -11.74
N HIS A 172 8.02 -15.62 -12.36
CA HIS A 172 8.32 -14.27 -12.86
C HIS A 172 8.57 -13.29 -11.71
N MET A 173 7.77 -13.34 -10.65
CA MET A 173 7.94 -12.46 -9.50
C MET A 173 9.22 -12.73 -8.71
N LYS A 174 9.72 -13.96 -8.69
CA LYS A 174 11.06 -14.26 -8.15
C LYS A 174 12.18 -13.50 -8.87
N LYS A 175 12.03 -13.26 -10.18
CA LYS A 175 12.99 -12.42 -10.93
C LYS A 175 12.89 -10.94 -10.57
N HIS A 176 11.66 -10.45 -10.29
CA HIS A 176 11.46 -9.10 -9.75
C HIS A 176 12.11 -8.97 -8.37
N ALA A 177 11.88 -9.95 -7.49
CA ALA A 177 12.48 -9.97 -6.15
C ALA A 177 14.02 -9.92 -6.22
N ALA A 178 14.64 -10.68 -7.11
CA ALA A 178 16.09 -10.67 -7.30
C ALA A 178 16.66 -9.30 -7.72
N ILE A 179 15.85 -8.46 -8.38
CA ILE A 179 16.23 -7.09 -8.75
C ILE A 179 15.95 -6.11 -7.61
N LEU A 180 14.81 -6.27 -6.92
CA LEU A 180 14.35 -5.29 -5.92
C LEU A 180 14.99 -5.49 -4.55
N LYS A 181 15.14 -6.75 -4.10
CA LYS A 181 15.67 -7.05 -2.76
C LYS A 181 17.00 -6.37 -2.46
N PRO A 182 18.04 -6.42 -3.33
CA PRO A 182 19.29 -5.73 -3.05
C PRO A 182 19.12 -4.22 -2.81
N LYS A 183 18.15 -3.59 -3.49
CA LYS A 183 17.85 -2.16 -3.32
C LYS A 183 17.19 -1.87 -1.99
N PHE A 184 16.27 -2.75 -1.55
CA PHE A 184 15.68 -2.66 -0.21
C PHE A 184 16.73 -2.85 0.87
N ASP A 185 17.59 -3.87 0.73
CA ASP A 185 18.66 -4.16 1.68
C ASP A 185 19.62 -2.94 1.81
N ILE A 186 20.03 -2.32 0.71
CA ILE A 186 20.86 -1.11 0.70
C ILE A 186 20.24 0.01 1.55
N VAL A 187 18.94 0.27 1.37
CA VAL A 187 18.26 1.33 2.12
C VAL A 187 18.13 0.96 3.59
N LEU A 188 17.65 -0.25 3.90
CA LEU A 188 17.43 -0.72 5.28
C LEU A 188 18.75 -0.78 6.07
N ASP A 189 19.82 -1.30 5.46
CA ASP A 189 21.14 -1.34 6.08
C ASP A 189 21.67 0.07 6.39
N ARG A 190 21.44 1.03 5.48
CA ARG A 190 21.85 2.40 5.69
C ARG A 190 21.05 3.06 6.81
N LEU A 191 19.72 2.88 6.83
CA LEU A 191 18.88 3.38 7.93
C LEU A 191 19.31 2.80 9.27
N ASN A 192 19.52 1.48 9.33
CA ASN A 192 19.99 0.79 10.54
C ASN A 192 21.33 1.32 11.02
N LYS A 193 22.28 1.51 10.11
CA LYS A 193 23.64 1.98 10.46
C LYS A 193 23.65 3.42 10.94
N GLU A 194 22.89 4.31 10.29
CA GLU A 194 23.04 5.76 10.48
C GLU A 194 22.00 6.37 11.43
N LEU A 195 20.83 5.73 11.60
CA LEU A 195 19.72 6.31 12.37
C LEU A 195 19.30 5.46 13.58
N SER A 196 19.66 4.17 13.61
CA SER A 196 19.27 3.30 14.74
C SER A 196 19.82 3.84 16.07
N GLY A 197 18.96 3.82 17.10
CA GLY A 197 19.31 4.25 18.45
C GLY A 197 19.42 5.77 18.68
N LEU A 198 19.21 6.59 17.63
CA LEU A 198 19.22 8.05 17.77
C LEU A 198 17.90 8.64 18.29
N GLY A 199 16.80 7.89 18.24
CA GLY A 199 15.47 8.36 18.67
C GLY A 199 14.85 9.44 17.78
N ILE A 200 15.36 9.61 16.55
CA ILE A 200 14.90 10.64 15.59
C ILE A 200 14.17 10.08 14.38
N ALA A 201 14.15 8.77 14.23
CA ALA A 201 13.45 8.08 13.15
C ALA A 201 13.13 6.64 13.55
N ASP A 202 12.05 6.11 12.94
CA ASP A 202 11.65 4.71 13.02
C ASP A 202 11.19 4.23 11.63
N TRP A 203 11.28 2.92 11.37
CA TRP A 203 10.89 2.36 10.07
C TRP A 203 10.50 0.89 10.19
N PHE A 204 9.64 0.48 9.28
CA PHE A 204 9.28 -0.92 9.11
C PHE A 204 10.13 -1.58 8.03
N SER A 205 10.57 -2.82 8.28
CA SER A 205 11.34 -3.64 7.33
C SER A 205 10.41 -4.63 6.63
N PRO A 206 9.87 -4.31 5.44
CA PRO A 206 8.88 -5.13 4.78
C PRO A 206 9.54 -6.36 4.12
N LYS A 207 8.81 -7.50 4.11
CA LYS A 207 9.20 -8.70 3.37
C LYS A 207 8.75 -8.70 1.91
N GLY A 208 8.16 -7.61 1.45
CA GLY A 208 7.62 -7.49 0.11
C GLY A 208 7.06 -6.11 -0.21
N GLY A 209 6.40 -6.00 -1.36
CA GLY A 209 5.85 -4.75 -1.85
C GLY A 209 6.88 -3.86 -2.54
N TYR A 210 6.62 -2.55 -2.55
CA TYR A 210 7.44 -1.56 -3.26
C TYR A 210 7.95 -0.43 -2.36
N PHE A 211 7.61 -0.41 -1.06
CA PHE A 211 7.84 0.75 -0.22
C PHE A 211 8.45 0.39 1.12
N ILE A 212 9.30 1.29 1.60
CA ILE A 212 9.72 1.38 2.99
C ILE A 212 9.09 2.64 3.56
N SER A 213 8.42 2.53 4.71
CA SER A 213 7.89 3.67 5.46
C SER A 213 8.92 4.11 6.48
N LEU A 214 9.33 5.35 6.41
CA LEU A 214 10.22 5.99 7.37
C LEU A 214 9.45 7.08 8.09
N ASP A 215 9.31 6.95 9.39
CA ASP A 215 8.76 7.97 10.28
C ASP A 215 9.90 8.71 10.95
N VAL A 216 10.05 10.00 10.59
CA VAL A 216 11.07 10.90 11.17
C VAL A 216 10.48 11.69 12.33
N LEU A 217 11.31 12.44 13.04
CA LEU A 217 10.86 13.28 14.15
C LEU A 217 9.66 14.15 13.72
N PRO A 218 8.51 14.12 14.43
CA PRO A 218 7.32 14.88 14.05
C PRO A 218 7.63 16.33 13.71
N GLY A 219 7.06 16.85 12.61
CA GLY A 219 7.30 18.21 12.11
C GLY A 219 8.60 18.38 11.31
N THR A 220 9.23 17.28 10.85
CA THR A 220 10.48 17.38 10.08
C THR A 220 10.44 16.73 8.71
N ALA A 221 9.38 15.97 8.36
CA ALA A 221 9.36 15.22 7.10
C ALA A 221 9.43 16.14 5.86
N LYS A 222 8.73 17.25 5.84
CA LYS A 222 8.82 18.25 4.76
C LYS A 222 10.22 18.80 4.64
N ARG A 223 10.83 19.14 5.78
CA ARG A 223 12.20 19.65 5.80
C ARG A 223 13.21 18.63 5.27
N VAL A 224 13.10 17.37 5.65
CA VAL A 224 13.91 16.28 5.08
C VAL A 224 13.72 16.21 3.56
N GLY A 225 12.49 16.28 3.07
CA GLY A 225 12.19 16.28 1.63
C GLY A 225 12.84 17.45 0.88
N GLU A 226 12.82 18.66 1.45
CA GLU A 226 13.48 19.86 0.91
C GLU A 226 15.01 19.69 0.84
N LEU A 227 15.61 19.21 1.91
CA LEU A 227 17.05 18.96 2.00
C LEU A 227 17.49 17.89 0.99
N CYS A 228 16.77 16.77 0.90
CA CYS A 228 17.01 15.72 -0.10
C CYS A 228 16.96 16.29 -1.53
N LYS A 229 15.91 17.06 -1.83
CA LYS A 229 15.76 17.70 -3.15
C LYS A 229 16.89 18.66 -3.47
N ALA A 230 17.33 19.46 -2.51
CA ALA A 230 18.49 20.35 -2.67
C ALA A 230 19.78 19.56 -2.91
N GLY A 231 19.93 18.38 -2.32
CA GLY A 231 21.03 17.45 -2.53
C GLY A 231 20.90 16.58 -3.80
N GLY A 232 19.82 16.76 -4.61
CA GLY A 232 19.64 16.05 -5.87
C GLY A 232 18.83 14.75 -5.77
N VAL A 233 18.26 14.41 -4.60
CA VAL A 233 17.38 13.24 -4.41
C VAL A 233 15.93 13.69 -4.30
N THR A 234 15.10 13.25 -5.25
CA THR A 234 13.66 13.53 -5.24
C THR A 234 12.91 12.37 -4.61
N LEU A 235 12.30 12.61 -3.47
CA LEU A 235 11.41 11.68 -2.78
C LEU A 235 9.96 11.84 -3.28
N THR A 236 9.10 10.87 -2.96
CA THR A 236 7.65 11.07 -3.08
C THR A 236 7.24 12.29 -2.24
N SER A 237 6.31 13.09 -2.75
CA SER A 237 5.83 14.26 -2.02
C SER A 237 5.36 13.88 -0.62
N VAL A 238 5.91 14.55 0.39
CA VAL A 238 5.51 14.36 1.79
C VAL A 238 4.02 14.65 1.93
N GLY A 239 3.30 13.79 2.66
CA GLY A 239 1.85 13.86 2.80
C GLY A 239 1.05 13.10 1.72
N ALA A 240 1.64 12.73 0.58
CA ALA A 240 0.91 12.01 -0.49
C ALA A 240 0.30 10.66 -0.06
N THR A 241 0.75 10.10 1.05
CA THR A 241 0.25 8.85 1.65
C THR A 241 -0.95 9.05 2.57
N TYR A 242 -1.40 10.28 2.75
CA TYR A 242 -2.52 10.68 3.60
C TYR A 242 -3.65 11.31 2.80
N PRO A 243 -4.91 11.22 3.29
CA PRO A 243 -6.02 11.95 2.72
C PRO A 243 -5.72 13.45 2.58
N TYR A 244 -6.14 14.04 1.47
CA TYR A 244 -5.93 15.47 1.16
C TYR A 244 -4.47 15.91 1.06
N GLY A 245 -3.51 14.97 1.06
CA GLY A 245 -2.08 15.28 1.03
C GLY A 245 -1.54 15.85 2.35
N ILE A 246 -2.24 15.62 3.46
CA ILE A 246 -1.90 16.19 4.76
C ILE A 246 -1.50 15.08 5.72
N ASP A 247 -0.21 14.99 6.04
CA ASP A 247 0.29 14.23 7.17
C ASP A 247 0.09 15.07 8.45
N PRO A 248 -0.75 14.64 9.40
CA PRO A 248 -1.04 15.43 10.60
C PRO A 248 0.19 15.68 11.48
N GLN A 249 1.17 14.77 11.43
CA GLN A 249 2.38 14.87 12.26
C GLN A 249 3.58 15.41 11.47
N ASP A 250 3.48 15.53 10.15
CA ASP A 250 4.63 15.88 9.29
C ASP A 250 5.85 15.00 9.61
N SER A 251 5.64 13.69 9.63
CA SER A 251 6.63 12.70 10.05
C SER A 251 6.89 11.59 9.04
N ASN A 252 5.93 11.28 8.15
CA ASN A 252 6.03 10.12 7.29
C ASN A 252 6.70 10.43 5.94
N ILE A 253 7.67 9.60 5.58
CA ILE A 253 8.36 9.60 4.29
C ILE A 253 8.24 8.22 3.67
N ARG A 254 7.64 8.15 2.47
CA ARG A 254 7.59 6.93 1.67
C ARG A 254 8.81 6.83 0.77
N ILE A 255 9.60 5.78 0.96
CA ILE A 255 10.76 5.45 0.13
C ILE A 255 10.34 4.36 -0.86
N ALA A 256 10.62 4.57 -2.14
CA ALA A 256 10.37 3.61 -3.22
C ALA A 256 11.72 3.20 -3.88
N PRO A 257 12.43 2.21 -3.35
CA PRO A 257 13.78 1.87 -3.79
C PRO A 257 13.76 0.99 -5.07
N SER A 258 12.98 1.36 -6.08
CA SER A 258 12.77 0.50 -7.25
C SER A 258 13.51 0.96 -8.51
N PHE A 259 13.64 2.26 -8.73
CA PHE A 259 14.10 2.81 -10.00
C PHE A 259 15.63 2.93 -10.13
N PRO A 260 16.38 3.62 -9.23
CA PRO A 260 17.81 3.85 -9.43
C PRO A 260 18.64 2.54 -9.42
N PRO A 261 19.81 2.50 -10.07
CA PRO A 261 20.78 1.41 -9.89
C PRO A 261 21.31 1.38 -8.45
N ASN A 262 21.94 0.26 -8.05
CA ASN A 262 22.35 0.04 -6.66
C ASN A 262 23.33 1.10 -6.13
N GLU A 263 24.24 1.58 -6.98
CA GLU A 263 25.23 2.60 -6.63
C GLU A 263 24.56 3.94 -6.31
N GLU A 264 23.61 4.35 -7.15
CA GLU A 264 22.83 5.58 -6.92
C GLU A 264 21.90 5.43 -5.70
N MET A 265 21.33 4.23 -5.50
CA MET A 265 20.51 3.93 -4.33
C MET A 265 21.30 4.07 -3.03
N ALA A 266 22.56 3.61 -3.00
CA ALA A 266 23.43 3.74 -1.84
C ALA A 266 23.71 5.21 -1.49
N LEU A 267 23.98 6.04 -2.49
CA LEU A 267 24.19 7.49 -2.32
C LEU A 267 22.90 8.19 -1.86
N ALA A 268 21.76 7.84 -2.47
CA ALA A 268 20.46 8.42 -2.10
C ALA A 268 20.08 8.07 -0.65
N ALA A 269 20.29 6.83 -0.23
CA ALA A 269 20.03 6.39 1.15
C ALA A 269 20.96 7.09 2.15
N GLU A 270 22.24 7.30 1.81
CA GLU A 270 23.17 8.06 2.64
C GLU A 270 22.73 9.51 2.79
N LEU A 271 22.39 10.18 1.68
CA LEU A 271 21.90 11.55 1.71
C LEU A 271 20.62 11.68 2.54
N LEU A 272 19.68 10.73 2.39
CA LEU A 272 18.44 10.71 3.18
C LEU A 272 18.76 10.67 4.69
N CYS A 273 19.67 9.82 5.12
CA CYS A 273 20.08 9.74 6.52
C CYS A 273 20.73 11.05 7.03
N ILE A 274 21.59 11.66 6.22
CA ILE A 274 22.19 12.97 6.55
C ILE A 274 21.10 14.05 6.69
N CYS A 275 20.17 14.11 5.73
CA CYS A 275 19.07 15.08 5.75
C CYS A 275 18.13 14.85 6.95
N THR A 276 17.86 13.61 7.30
CA THR A 276 17.05 13.26 8.49
C THR A 276 17.70 13.73 9.77
N ARG A 277 19.01 13.49 9.94
CA ARG A 277 19.78 13.96 11.10
C ARG A 277 19.83 15.48 11.15
N LEU A 278 20.08 16.16 10.01
CA LEU A 278 20.14 17.61 9.94
C LEU A 278 18.80 18.25 10.32
N ALA A 279 17.68 17.77 9.74
CA ALA A 279 16.36 18.29 10.07
C ALA A 279 15.98 18.06 11.54
N ALA A 280 16.39 16.93 12.13
CA ALA A 280 16.21 16.68 13.55
C ALA A 280 17.03 17.65 14.42
N ILE A 281 18.29 17.91 14.06
CA ILE A 281 19.14 18.88 14.76
C ILE A 281 18.55 20.28 14.65
N GLU A 282 18.19 20.74 13.46
CA GLU A 282 17.53 22.05 13.25
C GLU A 282 16.32 22.22 14.17
N LYS A 283 15.51 21.16 14.33
CA LYS A 283 14.33 21.20 15.20
C LYS A 283 14.64 21.19 16.70
N LEU A 284 15.66 20.46 17.11
CA LEU A 284 15.99 20.29 18.54
C LEU A 284 16.81 21.47 19.11
N VAL A 285 17.51 22.22 18.24
CA VAL A 285 18.41 23.31 18.64
C VAL A 285 17.79 24.68 18.40
N GLY A 286 16.87 24.80 17.44
CA GLY A 286 16.28 26.07 17.03
C GLY A 286 14.86 26.25 17.36
#